data_ebf83e5a2a999521f8085b6dce5370f0
#
_entry.id   ebf83e5a2a999521f8085b6dce5370f0
#
_cell.length_a   1.000
_cell.length_b   1.000
_cell.length_c   1.000
_cell.angle_alpha   90.00
_cell.angle_beta   90.00
_cell.angle_gamma   90.00
#
_symmetry.space_group_name_H-M   'P 1'
#
loop_
_entity.id
_entity.type
_entity.pdbx_description
1 polymer ?
#
loop_
_entity_poly.entity_id
_entity_poly.type
_entity_poly.pdbx_seq_one_letter_code
_entity_poly.pdbx_strand_id
1 'polypeptide(L)'
;NDKILIYEDTNGDGKADKETVFADKLHLPIGFEFAPGGVYVSQEPHLVFLADANGDDKADSKEVVLTGFDSHDTHHAISAFAADPSGAFMMCEGIFLHSNVETPYGPVRGVHGGFYRFSPQKTKLERTSQFGLPNPWGFAFDKWGQDFLIHTSSTTMNWHLPLTLRGDYGVSAPATIDLTPAGQAVRPTSGLEFISSRHFPEQVQGDILLANSIGFLGMKQHSVVDDGTGYKTAFRHDLFKSTDPNFRPVDHEFAPDGSLYVVDWHNVLVGHAQHNARDPLRDHVHGRIYRITYPSRPLVKPVVVDGASIEALLENLKEPEDRVRYRSRRELREHPVTKVIPAVQKWVASLDINDPNYPHSLLEALWVTWGMNAVDSDLLRKCLSNGDYHVRAAAVRVLRYNFNKFPDTLDLLKKAAADEHGRVRLEATMAATWFNKGSALEVVTIAKNKGVDGWSKTQTDAAAARLQGKVEVKEEENPMPPIPANLSDTEKASFTAGHKIYFREGHCATCHQKDGKGLDPAFPPLHNSIYVHGNPDRLIKLTLHGLVGAFELNGKKYDGQVPMTPFGGMLNDKEIADVLTYARNQFGNSASAISPQQVTTIREATKGMTGFYRMENLLKEHPLEK
;
A
#
# COMPACT_ATOMS: atom_id res chain seq x y z
N ASN A 1 -22.57 -9.15 3.82
CA ASN A 1 -23.27 -8.41 2.74
C ASN A 1 -22.68 -6.99 2.63
N ASP A 2 -21.44 -6.91 2.16
CA ASP A 2 -20.80 -5.62 1.95
C ASP A 2 -21.36 -4.96 0.69
N LYS A 3 -21.24 -3.64 0.62
CA LYS A 3 -21.85 -2.83 -0.43
C LYS A 3 -20.87 -1.80 -0.96
N ILE A 4 -21.09 -1.36 -2.19
CA ILE A 4 -20.56 -0.11 -2.72
C ILE A 4 -21.72 0.90 -2.72
N LEU A 5 -21.47 2.06 -2.14
CA LEU A 5 -22.46 3.12 -1.98
C LEU A 5 -21.98 4.37 -2.70
N ILE A 6 -22.94 5.10 -3.28
CA ILE A 6 -22.75 6.43 -3.84
C ILE A 6 -23.50 7.41 -2.94
N TYR A 7 -22.79 8.42 -2.44
CA TYR A 7 -23.35 9.50 -1.65
C TYR A 7 -23.34 10.79 -2.44
N GLU A 8 -24.45 11.51 -2.45
CA GLU A 8 -24.61 12.77 -3.17
C GLU A 8 -25.11 13.86 -2.23
N ASP A 9 -24.58 15.07 -2.41
CA ASP A 9 -25.10 16.31 -1.84
C ASP A 9 -25.94 16.99 -2.93
N THR A 10 -27.25 16.73 -2.95
CA THR A 10 -28.14 17.18 -4.01
C THR A 10 -28.60 18.62 -3.83
N ASN A 11 -28.49 19.17 -2.61
CA ASN A 11 -28.94 20.53 -2.28
C ASN A 11 -27.77 21.53 -2.14
N GLY A 12 -26.51 21.07 -2.15
CA GLY A 12 -25.32 21.91 -2.12
C GLY A 12 -25.00 22.47 -0.73
N ASP A 13 -25.50 21.86 0.35
CA ASP A 13 -25.26 22.34 1.72
C ASP A 13 -23.95 21.79 2.36
N GLY A 14 -23.22 20.95 1.62
CA GLY A 14 -22.00 20.32 2.05
C GLY A 14 -22.20 19.02 2.85
N LYS A 15 -23.43 18.46 2.83
CA LYS A 15 -23.76 17.18 3.45
C LYS A 15 -24.43 16.28 2.42
N ALA A 16 -24.04 15.02 2.41
CA ALA A 16 -24.73 14.04 1.56
C ALA A 16 -26.16 13.81 2.08
N ASP A 17 -27.14 13.97 1.20
CA ASP A 17 -28.57 13.79 1.47
C ASP A 17 -29.22 12.70 0.62
N LYS A 18 -28.47 12.09 -0.32
CA LYS A 18 -28.90 10.95 -1.11
C LYS A 18 -27.87 9.84 -1.04
N GLU A 19 -28.35 8.61 -0.80
CA GLU A 19 -27.56 7.38 -0.86
C GLU A 19 -28.11 6.47 -1.95
N THR A 20 -27.25 6.00 -2.83
CA THR A 20 -27.55 4.97 -3.82
C THR A 20 -26.69 3.73 -3.54
N VAL A 21 -27.32 2.55 -3.48
CA VAL A 21 -26.60 1.29 -3.43
C VAL A 21 -26.21 0.92 -4.85
N PHE A 22 -24.92 1.11 -5.19
CA PHE A 22 -24.39 0.73 -6.51
C PHE A 22 -24.34 -0.79 -6.69
N ALA A 23 -23.82 -1.49 -5.69
CA ALA A 23 -23.79 -2.95 -5.67
C ALA A 23 -23.88 -3.48 -4.23
N ASP A 24 -24.53 -4.63 -4.06
CA ASP A 24 -24.66 -5.34 -2.79
C ASP A 24 -24.17 -6.80 -2.87
N LYS A 25 -24.28 -7.54 -1.76
CA LYS A 25 -23.87 -8.95 -1.65
C LYS A 25 -22.42 -9.18 -2.04
N LEU A 26 -21.57 -8.22 -1.77
CA LEU A 26 -20.15 -8.31 -1.95
C LEU A 26 -19.49 -8.99 -0.74
N HIS A 27 -18.25 -9.43 -0.93
CA HIS A 27 -17.42 -10.02 0.11
C HIS A 27 -16.09 -9.29 0.16
N LEU A 28 -15.91 -8.44 1.19
CA LEU A 28 -14.70 -7.66 1.47
C LEU A 28 -14.16 -6.89 0.25
N PRO A 29 -14.96 -5.95 -0.32
CA PRO A 29 -14.52 -5.12 -1.44
C PRO A 29 -13.57 -4.04 -0.93
N ILE A 30 -12.30 -4.39 -0.66
CA ILE A 30 -11.30 -3.52 -0.04
C ILE A 30 -10.49 -2.69 -1.04
N GLY A 31 -10.80 -2.79 -2.33
CA GLY A 31 -10.20 -1.98 -3.39
C GLY A 31 -11.08 -1.95 -4.62
N PHE A 32 -11.08 -0.81 -5.30
CA PHE A 32 -11.74 -0.68 -6.60
C PHE A 32 -11.02 0.34 -7.49
N GLU A 33 -11.24 0.24 -8.80
CA GLU A 33 -10.77 1.19 -9.79
C GLU A 33 -11.83 1.41 -10.86
N PHE A 34 -12.05 2.66 -11.23
CA PHE A 34 -13.00 3.04 -12.28
C PHE A 34 -12.50 2.62 -13.67
N ALA A 35 -13.43 2.20 -14.50
CA ALA A 35 -13.19 1.85 -15.88
C ALA A 35 -14.38 2.28 -16.76
N PRO A 36 -14.20 2.29 -18.10
CA PRO A 36 -15.33 2.52 -19.01
C PRO A 36 -16.52 1.61 -18.71
N GLY A 37 -17.68 2.21 -18.44
CA GLY A 37 -18.93 1.51 -18.19
C GLY A 37 -19.05 0.80 -16.84
N GLY A 38 -18.16 1.08 -15.86
CA GLY A 38 -18.27 0.45 -14.54
C GLY A 38 -17.03 0.54 -13.67
N VAL A 39 -16.88 -0.42 -12.77
CA VAL A 39 -15.77 -0.48 -11.81
C VAL A 39 -15.20 -1.90 -11.66
N TYR A 40 -13.88 -1.99 -11.58
CA TYR A 40 -13.20 -3.20 -11.12
C TYR A 40 -13.17 -3.22 -9.60
N VAL A 41 -13.50 -4.36 -8.99
CA VAL A 41 -13.61 -4.49 -7.53
C VAL A 41 -12.92 -5.76 -7.07
N SER A 42 -12.17 -5.68 -5.97
CA SER A 42 -11.69 -6.86 -5.27
C SER A 42 -12.89 -7.60 -4.64
N GLN A 43 -13.00 -8.87 -4.93
CA GLN A 43 -14.08 -9.74 -4.46
C GLN A 43 -13.52 -11.14 -4.24
N GLU A 44 -12.74 -11.30 -3.21
CA GLU A 44 -11.99 -12.52 -2.97
C GLU A 44 -12.73 -13.82 -3.29
N PRO A 45 -12.08 -14.77 -3.95
CA PRO A 45 -10.73 -14.78 -4.51
C PRO A 45 -10.66 -14.20 -5.95
N HIS A 46 -11.54 -13.28 -6.30
CA HIS A 46 -11.72 -12.75 -7.65
C HIS A 46 -11.40 -11.25 -7.74
N LEU A 47 -11.01 -10.84 -8.92
CA LEU A 47 -11.23 -9.49 -9.43
C LEU A 47 -12.50 -9.53 -10.28
N VAL A 48 -13.49 -8.72 -9.92
CA VAL A 48 -14.75 -8.64 -10.67
C VAL A 48 -14.89 -7.28 -11.35
N PHE A 49 -15.64 -7.25 -12.45
CA PHE A 49 -16.11 -6.02 -13.08
C PHE A 49 -17.63 -5.88 -12.83
N LEU A 50 -18.02 -4.75 -12.28
CA LEU A 50 -19.39 -4.37 -12.04
C LEU A 50 -19.76 -3.32 -13.08
N ALA A 51 -20.63 -3.68 -14.04
CA ALA A 51 -21.04 -2.77 -15.10
C ALA A 51 -22.33 -2.05 -14.74
N ASP A 52 -22.37 -0.76 -15.04
CA ASP A 52 -23.58 0.06 -15.12
C ASP A 52 -23.81 0.43 -16.60
N ALA A 53 -24.63 -0.36 -17.28
CA ALA A 53 -24.84 -0.21 -18.71
C ALA A 53 -25.87 0.85 -19.08
N ASN A 54 -26.73 1.21 -18.15
CA ASN A 54 -27.83 2.16 -18.38
C ASN A 54 -27.60 3.54 -17.73
N GLY A 55 -26.55 3.69 -16.89
CA GLY A 55 -26.16 4.94 -16.25
C GLY A 55 -27.09 5.34 -15.10
N ASP A 56 -27.69 4.38 -14.40
CA ASP A 56 -28.60 4.67 -13.28
C ASP A 56 -27.92 4.58 -11.90
N ASP A 57 -26.60 4.53 -11.86
CA ASP A 57 -25.79 4.40 -10.66
C ASP A 57 -26.00 3.05 -9.91
N LYS A 58 -26.36 2.00 -10.65
CA LYS A 58 -26.49 0.63 -10.12
C LYS A 58 -25.85 -0.37 -11.05
N ALA A 59 -25.16 -1.34 -10.46
CA ALA A 59 -24.55 -2.40 -11.25
C ALA A 59 -25.61 -3.33 -11.84
N ASP A 60 -25.71 -3.36 -13.17
CA ASP A 60 -26.59 -4.27 -13.93
C ASP A 60 -26.04 -5.68 -14.02
N SER A 61 -24.71 -5.83 -13.96
CA SER A 61 -24.04 -7.12 -14.07
C SER A 61 -22.76 -7.20 -13.26
N LYS A 62 -22.37 -8.42 -12.95
CA LYS A 62 -21.09 -8.77 -12.30
C LYS A 62 -20.39 -9.85 -13.08
N GLU A 63 -19.22 -9.55 -13.61
CA GLU A 63 -18.35 -10.47 -14.34
C GLU A 63 -17.09 -10.79 -13.52
N VAL A 64 -16.72 -12.06 -13.45
CA VAL A 64 -15.43 -12.49 -12.88
C VAL A 64 -14.37 -12.33 -13.97
N VAL A 65 -13.46 -11.37 -13.76
CA VAL A 65 -12.40 -11.03 -14.72
C VAL A 65 -11.15 -11.88 -14.50
N LEU A 66 -10.75 -12.04 -13.24
CA LEU A 66 -9.62 -12.87 -12.82
C LEU A 66 -10.01 -13.66 -11.57
N THR A 67 -9.43 -14.84 -11.41
CA THR A 67 -9.62 -15.69 -10.23
C THR A 67 -8.30 -16.34 -9.81
N GLY A 68 -8.20 -16.70 -8.52
CA GLY A 68 -7.04 -17.38 -7.97
C GLY A 68 -6.16 -16.49 -7.08
N PHE A 69 -6.66 -15.31 -6.69
CA PHE A 69 -6.08 -14.57 -5.58
C PHE A 69 -6.33 -15.31 -4.28
N ASP A 70 -5.34 -15.30 -3.38
CA ASP A 70 -5.47 -15.99 -2.09
C ASP A 70 -6.37 -15.16 -1.15
N SER A 71 -7.23 -15.86 -0.43
CA SER A 71 -8.17 -15.31 0.55
C SER A 71 -7.90 -15.79 1.98
N HIS A 72 -6.72 -16.37 2.23
CA HIS A 72 -6.37 -16.92 3.54
C HIS A 72 -6.33 -15.82 4.62
N ASP A 73 -5.86 -14.64 4.27
CA ASP A 73 -5.89 -13.46 5.13
C ASP A 73 -6.58 -12.29 4.43
N THR A 74 -7.85 -12.11 4.74
CA THR A 74 -8.79 -11.27 4.00
C THR A 74 -8.41 -9.78 3.93
N HIS A 75 -7.78 -9.22 4.97
CA HIS A 75 -7.37 -7.82 4.94
C HIS A 75 -6.04 -7.60 4.19
N HIS A 76 -5.36 -8.66 3.80
CA HIS A 76 -4.17 -8.63 2.95
C HIS A 76 -4.46 -8.93 1.48
N ALA A 77 -5.71 -9.18 1.13
CA ALA A 77 -6.11 -9.42 -0.25
C ALA A 77 -5.84 -8.21 -1.15
N ILE A 78 -6.09 -8.40 -2.43
CA ILE A 78 -5.82 -7.33 -3.41
C ILE A 78 -6.53 -6.03 -3.05
N SER A 79 -5.73 -5.00 -2.81
CA SER A 79 -6.12 -3.68 -2.32
C SER A 79 -5.22 -2.57 -2.88
N ALA A 80 -5.34 -1.35 -2.37
CA ALA A 80 -4.56 -0.18 -2.79
C ALA A 80 -4.56 -0.01 -4.32
N PHE A 81 -5.74 -0.01 -4.91
CA PHE A 81 -5.90 0.16 -6.35
C PHE A 81 -5.52 1.58 -6.75
N ALA A 82 -4.68 1.71 -7.76
CA ALA A 82 -4.31 2.99 -8.35
C ALA A 82 -3.97 2.82 -9.82
N ALA A 83 -4.65 3.56 -10.70
CA ALA A 83 -4.40 3.49 -12.13
C ALA A 83 -3.09 4.20 -12.50
N ASP A 84 -2.26 3.53 -13.29
CA ASP A 84 -1.13 4.16 -13.94
C ASP A 84 -1.59 5.05 -15.12
N PRO A 85 -0.71 5.87 -15.69
CA PRO A 85 -1.10 6.75 -16.79
C PRO A 85 -1.73 6.06 -18.01
N SER A 86 -1.50 4.77 -18.22
CA SER A 86 -2.14 4.01 -19.31
C SER A 86 -3.54 3.52 -18.98
N GLY A 87 -3.98 3.63 -17.72
CA GLY A 87 -5.23 3.07 -17.23
C GLY A 87 -5.17 1.57 -16.89
N ALA A 88 -4.00 0.96 -16.95
CA ALA A 88 -3.76 -0.24 -16.18
C ALA A 88 -3.63 0.15 -14.71
N PHE A 89 -4.04 -0.70 -13.81
CA PHE A 89 -4.00 -0.35 -12.39
C PHE A 89 -3.17 -1.33 -11.57
N MET A 90 -2.55 -0.76 -10.56
CA MET A 90 -1.80 -1.51 -9.56
C MET A 90 -2.76 -2.07 -8.52
N MET A 91 -2.44 -3.26 -8.05
CA MET A 91 -3.09 -3.93 -6.91
C MET A 91 -1.99 -4.55 -6.07
N CYS A 92 -2.10 -4.47 -4.78
CA CYS A 92 -1.16 -5.14 -3.89
C CYS A 92 -1.83 -6.27 -3.11
N GLU A 93 -1.04 -7.25 -2.74
CA GLU A 93 -1.39 -8.24 -1.73
C GLU A 93 -0.34 -8.25 -0.62
N GLY A 94 -0.76 -8.59 0.60
CA GLY A 94 0.10 -8.62 1.76
C GLY A 94 0.84 -9.94 1.94
N ILE A 95 1.59 -10.00 3.03
CA ILE A 95 2.36 -11.19 3.44
C ILE A 95 1.44 -12.38 3.72
N PHE A 96 1.96 -13.60 3.62
CA PHE A 96 1.34 -14.94 3.81
C PHE A 96 0.45 -15.42 2.68
N LEU A 97 0.02 -14.58 1.77
CA LEU A 97 -0.80 -14.97 0.64
C LEU A 97 0.02 -15.74 -0.41
N HIS A 98 -0.61 -16.75 -1.00
CA HIS A 98 -0.06 -17.62 -2.02
C HIS A 98 -0.99 -17.63 -3.24
N SER A 99 -1.03 -16.54 -3.96
CA SER A 99 -1.92 -16.40 -5.11
C SER A 99 -1.42 -17.17 -6.34
N ASN A 100 -2.34 -17.79 -7.06
CA ASN A 100 -2.09 -18.46 -8.33
C ASN A 100 -3.20 -18.06 -9.32
N VAL A 101 -3.05 -16.88 -9.89
CA VAL A 101 -4.08 -16.25 -10.71
C VAL A 101 -4.02 -16.77 -12.13
N GLU A 102 -5.12 -17.27 -12.63
CA GLU A 102 -5.26 -17.74 -14.01
C GLU A 102 -5.48 -16.57 -14.96
N THR A 103 -4.74 -16.55 -16.06
CA THR A 103 -4.86 -15.54 -17.10
C THR A 103 -4.77 -16.15 -18.49
N PRO A 104 -5.23 -15.45 -19.55
CA PRO A 104 -5.04 -15.92 -20.93
C PRO A 104 -3.58 -16.12 -21.35
N TYR A 105 -2.63 -15.58 -20.58
CA TYR A 105 -1.20 -15.66 -20.84
C TYR A 105 -0.47 -16.69 -19.96
N GLY A 106 -1.21 -17.52 -19.25
CA GLY A 106 -0.70 -18.45 -18.27
C GLY A 106 -0.83 -17.95 -16.83
N PRO A 107 -0.52 -18.79 -15.82
CA PRO A 107 -0.71 -18.45 -14.43
C PRO A 107 0.30 -17.38 -13.97
N VAL A 108 -0.19 -16.40 -13.21
CA VAL A 108 0.62 -15.41 -12.51
C VAL A 108 0.60 -15.72 -11.03
N ARG A 109 1.78 -15.98 -10.47
CA ARG A 109 1.94 -16.40 -9.08
C ARG A 109 2.53 -15.31 -8.22
N GLY A 110 2.02 -15.19 -6.99
CA GLY A 110 2.56 -14.33 -5.94
C GLY A 110 2.72 -15.09 -4.63
N VAL A 111 3.67 -14.67 -3.80
CA VAL A 111 3.91 -15.22 -2.47
C VAL A 111 4.45 -14.10 -1.54
N HIS A 112 3.93 -14.07 -0.30
CA HIS A 112 4.41 -13.18 0.76
C HIS A 112 4.40 -11.67 0.46
N GLY A 113 3.45 -11.23 -0.38
CA GLY A 113 3.25 -9.83 -0.69
C GLY A 113 3.95 -9.34 -1.94
N GLY A 114 3.50 -8.18 -2.41
CA GLY A 114 3.99 -7.49 -3.60
C GLY A 114 2.86 -6.92 -4.45
N PHE A 115 3.21 -6.45 -5.64
CA PHE A 115 2.26 -5.76 -6.50
C PHE A 115 1.97 -6.51 -7.80
N TYR A 116 0.71 -6.48 -8.18
CA TYR A 116 0.23 -6.81 -9.51
C TYR A 116 -0.09 -5.53 -10.27
N ARG A 117 0.06 -5.60 -11.59
CA ARG A 117 -0.44 -4.61 -12.53
C ARG A 117 -1.40 -5.30 -13.48
N PHE A 118 -2.65 -4.87 -13.49
CA PHE A 118 -3.67 -5.38 -14.41
C PHE A 118 -3.93 -4.37 -15.53
N SER A 119 -3.86 -4.82 -16.76
CA SER A 119 -4.19 -4.04 -17.96
C SER A 119 -5.53 -4.51 -18.54
N PRO A 120 -6.63 -3.79 -18.34
CA PRO A 120 -7.94 -4.19 -18.84
C PRO A 120 -8.00 -4.40 -20.35
N GLN A 121 -7.39 -3.49 -21.12
CA GLN A 121 -7.40 -3.56 -22.60
C GLN A 121 -6.73 -4.82 -23.17
N LYS A 122 -5.91 -5.49 -22.37
CA LYS A 122 -5.18 -6.70 -22.75
C LYS A 122 -5.61 -7.91 -21.95
N THR A 123 -6.45 -7.75 -20.97
CA THR A 123 -6.76 -8.76 -19.93
C THR A 123 -5.45 -9.36 -19.39
N LYS A 124 -4.45 -8.49 -19.17
CA LYS A 124 -3.09 -8.93 -18.81
C LYS A 124 -2.78 -8.56 -17.38
N LEU A 125 -2.48 -9.58 -16.57
CA LEU A 125 -1.94 -9.42 -15.22
C LEU A 125 -0.43 -9.65 -15.24
N GLU A 126 0.30 -8.79 -14.54
CA GLU A 126 1.75 -8.90 -14.39
C GLU A 126 2.11 -8.76 -12.91
N ARG A 127 2.97 -9.63 -12.39
CA ARG A 127 3.60 -9.43 -11.07
C ARG A 127 4.75 -8.44 -11.26
N THR A 128 4.57 -7.20 -10.81
CA THR A 128 5.54 -6.11 -11.03
C THR A 128 6.64 -6.09 -10.00
N SER A 129 6.31 -6.49 -8.77
CA SER A 129 7.29 -6.58 -7.70
C SER A 129 6.92 -7.72 -6.75
N GLN A 130 7.96 -8.31 -6.14
CA GLN A 130 7.86 -9.36 -5.15
C GLN A 130 8.78 -8.98 -3.99
N PHE A 131 8.24 -8.74 -2.81
CA PHE A 131 9.00 -8.43 -1.59
C PHE A 131 8.12 -8.61 -0.36
N GLY A 132 8.71 -8.77 0.82
CA GLY A 132 7.96 -8.88 2.06
C GLY A 132 7.21 -7.58 2.36
N LEU A 133 5.90 -7.61 2.17
CA LEU A 133 5.02 -6.46 2.29
C LEU A 133 3.90 -6.76 3.28
N PRO A 134 4.13 -6.49 4.58
CA PRO A 134 3.20 -6.95 5.61
C PRO A 134 1.79 -6.40 5.47
N ASN A 135 1.62 -5.10 5.24
CA ASN A 135 0.31 -4.45 5.19
C ASN A 135 0.33 -3.33 4.14
N PRO A 136 0.08 -3.62 2.87
CA PRO A 136 0.22 -2.68 1.77
C PRO A 136 -1.11 -1.95 1.51
N TRP A 137 -1.30 -0.73 2.01
CA TRP A 137 -2.58 -0.05 1.87
C TRP A 137 -2.51 1.34 1.23
N GLY A 138 -1.34 1.83 0.87
CA GLY A 138 -1.20 3.10 0.19
C GLY A 138 -0.32 3.01 -1.05
N PHE A 139 -0.83 3.52 -2.18
CA PHE A 139 -0.13 3.56 -3.44
C PHE A 139 -0.55 4.80 -4.24
N ALA A 140 0.41 5.57 -4.74
CA ALA A 140 0.12 6.77 -5.52
C ALA A 140 1.18 7.00 -6.60
N PHE A 141 0.79 7.71 -7.64
CA PHE A 141 1.67 8.15 -8.72
C PHE A 141 1.93 9.66 -8.61
N ASP A 142 3.18 10.07 -8.85
CA ASP A 142 3.50 11.48 -9.06
C ASP A 142 3.13 11.94 -10.49
N LYS A 143 3.28 13.22 -10.76
CA LYS A 143 2.96 13.79 -12.08
C LYS A 143 3.78 13.21 -13.24
N TRP A 144 4.90 12.52 -12.95
CA TRP A 144 5.78 11.90 -13.93
C TRP A 144 5.53 10.40 -14.10
N GLY A 145 4.50 9.88 -13.41
CA GLY A 145 4.15 8.48 -13.42
C GLY A 145 5.10 7.61 -12.59
N GLN A 146 5.89 8.20 -11.68
CA GLN A 146 6.65 7.44 -10.70
C GLN A 146 5.73 7.06 -9.53
N ASP A 147 5.86 5.85 -9.09
CA ASP A 147 4.98 5.23 -8.12
C ASP A 147 5.63 5.10 -6.73
N PHE A 148 4.82 5.40 -5.72
CA PHE A 148 5.18 5.35 -4.31
C PHE A 148 4.21 4.46 -3.56
N LEU A 149 4.73 3.79 -2.53
CA LEU A 149 3.94 2.91 -1.68
C LEU A 149 4.26 3.16 -0.20
N ILE A 150 3.30 2.84 0.65
CA ILE A 150 3.50 2.74 2.08
C ILE A 150 3.04 1.39 2.59
N HIS A 151 3.75 0.85 3.57
CA HIS A 151 3.29 -0.30 4.33
C HIS A 151 3.37 -0.03 5.84
N THR A 152 2.57 -0.76 6.61
CA THR A 152 2.21 -0.32 7.96
C THR A 152 2.96 -1.00 9.08
N SER A 153 3.61 -2.12 8.86
CA SER A 153 4.24 -2.88 9.96
C SER A 153 5.36 -2.13 10.66
N SER A 154 5.95 -1.16 9.98
CA SER A 154 6.98 -0.26 10.52
C SER A 154 6.89 1.16 9.99
N THR A 155 5.81 1.54 9.32
CA THR A 155 5.65 2.73 8.48
C THR A 155 6.86 2.94 7.59
N THR A 156 6.86 2.31 6.45
CA THR A 156 7.92 2.49 5.47
C THR A 156 7.32 3.08 4.22
N MET A 157 7.76 4.26 3.84
CA MET A 157 7.43 4.87 2.56
C MET A 157 8.54 4.57 1.57
N ASN A 158 8.19 3.97 0.45
CA ASN A 158 9.16 3.59 -0.57
C ASN A 158 8.79 4.16 -1.94
N TRP A 159 9.81 4.54 -2.71
CA TRP A 159 9.71 4.65 -4.15
C TRP A 159 9.71 3.25 -4.74
N HIS A 160 8.71 2.92 -5.57
CA HIS A 160 8.47 1.55 -6.01
C HIS A 160 9.43 1.06 -7.10
N LEU A 161 9.93 1.94 -7.98
CA LEU A 161 10.80 1.54 -9.10
C LEU A 161 11.94 0.59 -8.70
N PRO A 162 12.72 0.84 -7.63
CA PRO A 162 13.80 -0.06 -7.22
C PRO A 162 13.34 -1.48 -6.86
N LEU A 163 12.07 -1.67 -6.53
CA LEU A 163 11.45 -2.94 -6.16
C LEU A 163 10.87 -3.68 -7.38
N THR A 164 10.83 -3.07 -8.57
CA THR A 164 10.20 -3.61 -9.77
C THR A 164 11.09 -4.54 -10.60
N LEU A 165 12.13 -5.08 -9.98
CA LEU A 165 12.87 -6.21 -10.55
C LEU A 165 11.88 -7.34 -10.80
N ARG A 166 11.78 -7.81 -12.06
CA ARG A 166 10.81 -8.85 -12.40
C ARG A 166 11.03 -10.07 -11.52
N GLY A 167 10.01 -10.40 -10.71
CA GLY A 167 10.08 -11.48 -9.75
C GLY A 167 9.99 -12.87 -10.39
N ASP A 168 10.79 -13.81 -9.91
CA ASP A 168 10.50 -15.24 -9.98
C ASP A 168 9.73 -15.62 -8.71
N TYR A 169 8.88 -16.61 -8.78
CA TYR A 169 8.12 -17.06 -7.62
C TYR A 169 9.06 -17.38 -6.45
N GLY A 170 8.76 -16.85 -5.28
CA GLY A 170 9.57 -17.03 -4.06
C GLY A 170 10.85 -16.19 -3.99
N VAL A 171 11.14 -15.35 -4.98
CA VAL A 171 12.33 -14.48 -4.98
C VAL A 171 11.92 -13.03 -4.72
N SER A 172 12.30 -12.50 -3.57
CA SER A 172 12.05 -11.11 -3.21
C SER A 172 13.04 -10.16 -3.89
N ALA A 173 12.55 -8.99 -4.26
CA ALA A 173 13.40 -7.87 -4.65
C ALA A 173 14.26 -7.43 -3.45
N PRO A 174 15.48 -6.91 -3.69
CA PRO A 174 16.28 -6.31 -2.62
C PRO A 174 15.56 -5.15 -1.96
N ALA A 175 15.83 -4.94 -0.68
CA ALA A 175 15.35 -3.77 0.04
C ALA A 175 15.80 -2.47 -0.65
N THR A 176 14.99 -1.42 -0.51
CA THR A 176 15.28 -0.09 -1.00
C THR A 176 15.33 0.93 0.16
N ILE A 177 15.61 2.18 -0.16
CA ILE A 177 15.69 3.26 0.81
C ILE A 177 14.29 3.59 1.35
N ASP A 178 14.16 3.66 2.67
CA ASP A 178 12.97 4.18 3.34
C ASP A 178 12.97 5.70 3.27
N LEU A 179 11.89 6.24 2.70
CA LEU A 179 11.66 7.67 2.57
C LEU A 179 10.94 8.29 3.77
N THR A 180 10.60 7.51 4.80
CA THR A 180 9.91 8.04 5.98
C THR A 180 10.85 8.95 6.77
N PRO A 181 10.52 10.23 6.99
CA PRO A 181 11.39 11.13 7.76
C PRO A 181 11.58 10.64 9.20
N ALA A 182 12.77 10.85 9.74
CA ALA A 182 13.11 10.41 11.09
C ALA A 182 12.10 10.95 12.14
N GLY A 183 11.64 10.09 13.02
CA GLY A 183 10.66 10.43 14.06
C GLY A 183 9.21 10.61 13.55
N GLN A 184 8.94 10.35 12.27
CA GLN A 184 7.59 10.47 11.69
C GLN A 184 6.92 9.12 11.42
N ALA A 185 7.54 8.03 11.80
CA ALA A 185 6.94 6.71 11.70
C ALA A 185 5.72 6.60 12.62
N VAL A 186 4.55 6.30 12.04
CA VAL A 186 3.29 6.03 12.72
C VAL A 186 2.61 4.84 12.02
N ARG A 187 1.73 4.10 12.72
CA ARG A 187 1.07 2.95 12.11
C ARG A 187 -0.37 2.76 12.64
N PRO A 188 -1.17 1.96 11.91
CA PRO A 188 -0.98 1.64 10.52
C PRO A 188 -1.20 2.90 9.69
N THR A 189 -0.56 2.94 8.52
CA THR A 189 -0.82 3.94 7.50
C THR A 189 -1.67 3.33 6.40
N SER A 190 -2.56 4.13 5.84
CA SER A 190 -3.41 3.77 4.71
C SER A 190 -3.68 5.04 3.92
N GLY A 191 -4.04 4.93 2.65
CA GLY A 191 -4.23 6.08 1.79
C GLY A 191 -2.96 6.89 1.55
N LEU A 192 -2.66 7.15 0.31
CA LEU A 192 -1.49 7.90 -0.15
C LEU A 192 -1.90 8.74 -1.36
N GLU A 193 -1.61 10.05 -1.35
CA GLU A 193 -1.97 10.95 -2.44
C GLU A 193 -0.98 12.10 -2.54
N PHE A 194 -0.68 12.56 -3.75
CA PHE A 194 0.11 13.76 -3.98
C PHE A 194 -0.77 15.00 -4.07
N ILE A 195 -0.36 16.10 -3.43
CA ILE A 195 -1.05 17.38 -3.58
C ILE A 195 -0.80 17.91 -4.99
N SER A 196 -1.86 17.93 -5.80
CA SER A 196 -1.84 18.45 -7.16
C SER A 196 -2.99 19.43 -7.42
N SER A 197 -3.53 20.07 -6.39
CA SER A 197 -4.69 20.96 -6.47
C SER A 197 -4.32 22.41 -6.26
N ARG A 198 -4.66 23.28 -7.22
CA ARG A 198 -4.52 24.76 -7.12
C ARG A 198 -5.32 25.40 -5.97
N HIS A 199 -6.26 24.66 -5.39
CA HIS A 199 -6.95 25.11 -4.17
C HIS A 199 -6.00 25.16 -2.98
N PHE A 200 -4.95 24.34 -2.96
CA PHE A 200 -3.90 24.34 -1.94
C PHE A 200 -2.72 25.24 -2.35
N PRO A 201 -1.92 25.73 -1.37
CA PRO A 201 -0.79 26.64 -1.64
C PRO A 201 0.26 26.10 -2.61
N GLU A 202 0.93 27.00 -3.36
CA GLU A 202 1.97 26.64 -4.33
C GLU A 202 3.13 25.85 -3.69
N GLN A 203 3.54 26.25 -2.47
CA GLN A 203 4.68 25.64 -1.78
C GLN A 203 4.46 24.22 -1.31
N VAL A 204 3.24 23.70 -1.40
CA VAL A 204 2.89 22.31 -1.03
C VAL A 204 2.54 21.45 -2.23
N GLN A 205 2.56 22.02 -3.44
CA GLN A 205 2.32 21.21 -4.65
C GLN A 205 3.39 20.14 -4.80
N GLY A 206 2.98 18.90 -5.04
CA GLY A 206 3.88 17.73 -5.08
C GLY A 206 4.26 17.15 -3.72
N ASP A 207 3.79 17.71 -2.62
CA ASP A 207 3.90 17.05 -1.32
C ASP A 207 3.02 15.79 -1.29
N ILE A 208 3.42 14.82 -0.46
CA ILE A 208 2.68 13.58 -0.27
C ILE A 208 1.91 13.60 1.05
N LEU A 209 0.66 13.16 1.00
CA LEU A 209 -0.25 13.02 2.14
C LEU A 209 -0.35 11.56 2.55
N LEU A 210 -0.25 11.30 3.86
CA LEU A 210 -0.37 9.98 4.47
C LEU A 210 -1.49 9.98 5.50
N ALA A 211 -2.47 9.11 5.34
CA ALA A 211 -3.49 8.84 6.34
C ALA A 211 -2.94 7.87 7.42
N ASN A 212 -3.27 8.14 8.68
CA ASN A 212 -2.79 7.35 9.83
C ASN A 212 -3.94 7.05 10.77
N SER A 213 -4.14 5.78 11.07
CA SER A 213 -5.31 5.28 11.81
C SER A 213 -5.00 4.65 13.17
N ILE A 214 -3.71 4.54 13.58
CA ILE A 214 -3.31 4.11 14.94
C ILE A 214 -2.14 4.95 15.43
N GLY A 215 -2.22 5.35 16.72
CA GLY A 215 -1.17 6.13 17.38
C GLY A 215 -1.11 7.60 16.98
N PHE A 216 -1.52 7.91 15.78
CA PHE A 216 -1.78 9.23 15.26
C PHE A 216 -3.08 9.20 14.44
N LEU A 217 -4.13 9.84 14.93
CA LEU A 217 -5.45 9.83 14.30
C LEU A 217 -5.58 11.05 13.39
N GLY A 218 -5.07 10.97 12.18
CA GLY A 218 -5.01 12.14 11.31
C GLY A 218 -4.24 11.92 10.02
N MET A 219 -3.78 13.00 9.45
CA MET A 219 -3.05 13.01 8.18
C MET A 219 -1.76 13.79 8.31
N LYS A 220 -0.66 13.18 7.88
CA LYS A 220 0.67 13.80 7.82
C LYS A 220 0.98 14.26 6.40
N GLN A 221 1.71 15.36 6.31
CA GLN A 221 2.19 15.93 5.04
C GLN A 221 3.70 15.95 5.01
N HIS A 222 4.28 15.45 3.93
CA HIS A 222 5.72 15.45 3.69
C HIS A 222 6.04 16.04 2.32
N SER A 223 7.11 16.85 2.25
CA SER A 223 7.65 17.23 0.95
C SER A 223 8.37 16.06 0.30
N VAL A 224 8.25 15.96 -1.02
CA VAL A 224 8.99 15.02 -1.85
C VAL A 224 9.74 15.79 -2.91
N VAL A 225 11.06 15.63 -2.96
CA VAL A 225 11.92 16.30 -3.94
C VAL A 225 12.92 15.32 -4.53
N ASP A 226 13.35 15.59 -5.75
CA ASP A 226 14.40 14.81 -6.41
C ASP A 226 15.71 14.86 -5.62
N ASP A 227 16.39 13.72 -5.52
CA ASP A 227 17.69 13.58 -4.88
C ASP A 227 18.54 12.53 -5.61
N GLY A 228 19.39 12.99 -6.51
CA GLY A 228 20.16 12.10 -7.38
C GLY A 228 19.28 11.23 -8.26
N THR A 229 19.47 9.92 -8.21
CA THR A 229 18.62 8.95 -8.94
C THR A 229 17.19 8.92 -8.42
N GLY A 230 16.99 9.06 -7.11
CA GLY A 230 15.71 8.89 -6.44
C GLY A 230 15.16 10.17 -5.83
N TYR A 231 14.73 10.05 -4.59
CA TYR A 231 13.99 11.10 -3.88
C TYR A 231 14.48 11.24 -2.44
N LYS A 232 14.19 12.40 -1.86
CA LYS A 232 14.21 12.63 -0.41
C LYS A 232 12.91 13.28 0.02
N THR A 233 12.58 13.07 1.29
CA THR A 233 11.39 13.61 1.91
C THR A 233 11.75 14.41 3.15
N ALA A 234 10.87 15.32 3.52
CA ALA A 234 10.95 16.04 4.79
C ALA A 234 9.55 16.25 5.37
N PHE A 235 9.41 16.11 6.68
CA PHE A 235 8.16 16.41 7.36
C PHE A 235 7.83 17.90 7.23
N ARG A 236 6.60 18.22 6.83
CA ARG A 236 6.11 19.59 6.82
C ARG A 236 5.33 19.92 8.08
N HIS A 237 4.21 19.24 8.25
CA HIS A 237 3.33 19.36 9.42
C HIS A 237 2.30 18.25 9.42
N ASP A 238 1.58 18.14 10.50
CA ASP A 238 0.34 17.38 10.56
C ASP A 238 -0.76 18.21 9.88
N LEU A 239 -1.32 17.72 8.77
CA LEU A 239 -2.36 18.45 8.04
C LEU A 239 -3.59 18.66 8.93
N PHE A 240 -3.98 17.61 9.64
CA PHE A 240 -4.95 17.63 10.73
C PHE A 240 -4.79 16.42 11.65
N LYS A 241 -5.35 16.53 12.85
CA LYS A 241 -5.40 15.46 13.84
C LYS A 241 -6.74 15.50 14.58
N SER A 242 -7.33 14.33 14.81
CA SER A 242 -8.54 14.18 15.62
C SER A 242 -8.22 13.77 17.04
N THR A 243 -9.07 14.18 17.97
CA THR A 243 -9.12 13.70 19.36
C THR A 243 -10.17 12.61 19.57
N ASP A 244 -11.00 12.33 18.55
CA ASP A 244 -11.97 11.24 18.57
C ASP A 244 -11.25 9.90 18.44
N PRO A 245 -11.32 8.99 19.44
CA PRO A 245 -10.66 7.70 19.41
C PRO A 245 -11.20 6.76 18.33
N ASN A 246 -12.36 7.04 17.77
CA ASN A 246 -12.94 6.28 16.66
C ASN A 246 -12.49 6.76 15.29
N PHE A 247 -11.87 7.94 15.18
CA PHE A 247 -11.42 8.48 13.91
C PHE A 247 -10.30 7.61 13.31
N ARG A 248 -10.56 7.07 12.11
CA ARG A 248 -9.63 6.18 11.37
C ARG A 248 -9.60 6.56 9.90
N PRO A 249 -8.83 7.58 9.50
CA PRO A 249 -8.71 7.92 8.09
C PRO A 249 -8.00 6.78 7.35
N VAL A 250 -8.66 6.25 6.34
CA VAL A 250 -8.19 5.06 5.60
C VAL A 250 -7.89 5.35 4.14
N ASP A 251 -8.53 6.37 3.56
CA ASP A 251 -8.27 6.79 2.19
C ASP A 251 -8.62 8.26 1.98
N HIS A 252 -8.05 8.85 0.93
CA HIS A 252 -8.30 10.26 0.59
C HIS A 252 -8.00 10.54 -0.87
N GLU A 253 -8.76 11.46 -1.47
CA GLU A 253 -8.64 11.82 -2.88
C GLU A 253 -9.06 13.27 -3.14
N PHE A 254 -8.41 13.90 -4.13
CA PHE A 254 -8.78 15.25 -4.58
C PHE A 254 -10.01 15.22 -5.50
N ALA A 255 -11.00 16.05 -5.16
CA ALA A 255 -12.21 16.25 -5.91
C ALA A 255 -12.01 17.16 -7.15
N PRO A 256 -12.95 17.18 -8.09
CA PRO A 256 -12.90 18.08 -9.26
C PRO A 256 -12.78 19.57 -8.93
N ASP A 257 -13.30 19.99 -7.78
CA ASP A 257 -13.22 21.36 -7.27
C ASP A 257 -11.92 21.66 -6.49
N GLY A 258 -11.02 20.70 -6.43
CA GLY A 258 -9.74 20.81 -5.76
C GLY A 258 -9.77 20.61 -4.24
N SER A 259 -10.93 20.40 -3.63
CA SER A 259 -11.03 20.01 -2.22
C SER A 259 -10.53 18.58 -2.00
N LEU A 260 -10.12 18.25 -0.76
CA LEU A 260 -9.65 16.92 -0.38
C LEU A 260 -10.77 16.17 0.36
N TYR A 261 -11.17 15.02 -0.14
CA TYR A 261 -12.05 14.12 0.56
C TYR A 261 -11.27 13.10 1.35
N VAL A 262 -11.72 12.77 2.57
CA VAL A 262 -11.08 11.82 3.47
C VAL A 262 -12.13 10.86 3.99
N VAL A 263 -11.89 9.57 3.78
CA VAL A 263 -12.75 8.49 4.27
C VAL A 263 -12.30 8.08 5.67
N ASP A 264 -13.22 8.10 6.63
CA ASP A 264 -13.03 7.69 8.00
C ASP A 264 -13.80 6.40 8.29
N TRP A 265 -13.07 5.33 8.56
CA TRP A 265 -13.64 4.03 8.92
C TRP A 265 -14.46 4.05 10.23
N HIS A 266 -14.23 5.05 11.09
CA HIS A 266 -14.94 5.23 12.35
C HIS A 266 -14.99 3.97 13.21
N ASN A 267 -13.85 3.50 13.67
CA ASN A 267 -13.77 2.28 14.47
C ASN A 267 -12.76 2.39 15.60
N VAL A 268 -13.16 2.01 16.82
CA VAL A 268 -12.23 2.02 17.96
C VAL A 268 -11.20 0.90 17.84
N LEU A 269 -11.59 -0.24 17.26
CA LEU A 269 -10.72 -1.39 17.09
C LEU A 269 -10.09 -1.39 15.70
N VAL A 270 -8.77 -1.45 15.66
CA VAL A 270 -8.00 -1.70 14.44
C VAL A 270 -7.24 -3.01 14.61
N GLY A 271 -7.45 -3.95 13.70
CA GLY A 271 -6.83 -5.26 13.74
C GLY A 271 -7.34 -6.15 12.62
N HIS A 272 -6.87 -7.39 12.60
CA HIS A 272 -7.25 -8.35 11.58
C HIS A 272 -8.74 -8.61 11.56
N ALA A 273 -9.39 -8.42 10.41
CA ALA A 273 -10.85 -8.53 10.28
C ALA A 273 -11.35 -9.93 10.65
N GLN A 274 -10.63 -10.97 10.24
CA GLN A 274 -10.99 -12.36 10.54
C GLN A 274 -10.95 -12.69 12.05
N HIS A 275 -10.17 -11.94 12.83
CA HIS A 275 -10.08 -12.16 14.26
C HIS A 275 -11.09 -11.33 15.05
N ASN A 276 -11.26 -10.07 14.66
CA ASN A 276 -12.04 -9.08 15.42
C ASN A 276 -13.35 -8.69 14.73
N ALA A 277 -13.72 -9.30 13.61
CA ALA A 277 -14.89 -8.89 12.81
C ALA A 277 -16.21 -8.94 13.61
N ARG A 278 -16.31 -9.83 14.60
CA ARG A 278 -17.49 -10.01 15.43
C ARG A 278 -17.38 -9.39 16.83
N ASP A 279 -16.31 -8.64 17.08
CA ASP A 279 -16.13 -7.99 18.37
C ASP A 279 -17.25 -6.96 18.58
N PRO A 280 -17.99 -7.01 19.70
CA PRO A 280 -19.12 -6.12 19.95
C PRO A 280 -18.72 -4.65 20.13
N LEU A 281 -17.43 -4.35 20.32
CA LEU A 281 -16.92 -2.98 20.37
C LEU A 281 -16.66 -2.38 18.97
N ARG A 282 -16.71 -3.18 17.91
CA ARG A 282 -16.64 -2.65 16.56
C ARG A 282 -17.92 -1.92 16.19
N ASP A 283 -17.77 -0.75 15.60
CA ASP A 283 -18.88 -0.06 14.95
C ASP A 283 -19.11 -0.67 13.56
N HIS A 284 -20.29 -1.22 13.34
CA HIS A 284 -20.68 -1.84 12.07
C HIS A 284 -21.69 -1.02 11.26
N VAL A 285 -22.04 0.17 11.74
CA VAL A 285 -23.13 0.97 11.14
C VAL A 285 -22.73 2.41 10.79
N HIS A 286 -21.60 2.89 11.30
CA HIS A 286 -21.14 4.25 11.05
C HIS A 286 -19.84 4.25 10.24
N GLY A 287 -19.73 5.24 9.41
CA GLY A 287 -18.55 5.69 8.70
C GLY A 287 -18.70 7.17 8.42
N ARG A 288 -17.63 7.86 8.03
CA ARG A 288 -17.70 9.30 7.76
C ARG A 288 -16.85 9.62 6.53
N ILE A 289 -17.31 10.60 5.76
CA ILE A 289 -16.54 11.20 4.68
C ILE A 289 -16.41 12.68 4.99
N TYR A 290 -15.17 13.16 5.11
CA TYR A 290 -14.90 14.56 5.34
C TYR A 290 -14.46 15.24 4.06
N ARG A 291 -14.89 16.47 3.85
CA ARG A 291 -14.40 17.38 2.82
C ARG A 291 -13.54 18.44 3.47
N ILE A 292 -12.29 18.54 3.02
CA ILE A 292 -11.30 19.48 3.55
C ILE A 292 -11.04 20.54 2.48
N THR A 293 -11.12 21.80 2.88
CA THR A 293 -10.87 22.96 2.03
C THR A 293 -9.79 23.85 2.64
N TYR A 294 -9.12 24.64 1.80
CA TYR A 294 -8.19 25.68 2.23
C TYR A 294 -8.88 27.06 2.12
N PRO A 295 -9.33 27.66 3.25
CA PRO A 295 -10.25 28.82 3.20
C PRO A 295 -9.69 30.07 2.55
N SER A 296 -8.37 30.19 2.47
CA SER A 296 -7.69 31.39 1.92
C SER A 296 -7.60 31.39 0.39
N ARG A 297 -8.06 30.34 -0.29
CA ARG A 297 -8.05 30.23 -1.75
C ARG A 297 -9.42 29.76 -2.26
N PRO A 298 -9.85 30.21 -3.44
CA PRO A 298 -11.09 29.72 -4.03
C PRO A 298 -10.96 28.24 -4.40
N LEU A 299 -12.10 27.55 -4.46
CA LEU A 299 -12.18 26.24 -5.08
C LEU A 299 -11.80 26.32 -6.56
N VAL A 300 -11.24 25.25 -7.09
CA VAL A 300 -10.98 25.12 -8.53
C VAL A 300 -12.30 24.98 -9.26
N LYS A 301 -12.46 25.69 -10.38
CA LYS A 301 -13.62 25.47 -11.24
C LYS A 301 -13.45 24.14 -11.97
N PRO A 302 -14.33 23.15 -11.76
CA PRO A 302 -14.24 21.88 -12.45
C PRO A 302 -14.26 22.04 -13.98
N VAL A 303 -13.40 21.30 -14.67
CA VAL A 303 -13.46 21.17 -16.13
C VAL A 303 -14.47 20.10 -16.51
N VAL A 304 -15.02 20.21 -17.72
CA VAL A 304 -15.90 19.18 -18.27
C VAL A 304 -15.02 18.00 -18.74
N VAL A 305 -15.38 16.80 -18.29
CA VAL A 305 -14.72 15.54 -18.67
C VAL A 305 -15.74 14.62 -19.33
N ASP A 306 -16.78 14.25 -18.60
CA ASP A 306 -17.85 13.39 -19.10
C ASP A 306 -18.52 14.01 -20.34
N GLY A 307 -18.56 13.25 -21.45
CA GLY A 307 -19.11 13.68 -22.73
C GLY A 307 -18.34 14.81 -23.42
N ALA A 308 -17.16 15.19 -22.95
CA ALA A 308 -16.34 16.20 -23.61
C ALA A 308 -15.79 15.70 -24.95
N SER A 309 -15.52 16.63 -25.89
CA SER A 309 -14.88 16.27 -27.15
C SER A 309 -13.44 15.81 -26.94
N ILE A 310 -12.90 15.00 -27.84
CA ILE A 310 -11.51 14.51 -27.79
C ILE A 310 -10.54 15.69 -27.66
N GLU A 311 -10.77 16.78 -28.40
CA GLU A 311 -9.93 17.98 -28.35
C GLU A 311 -9.96 18.66 -26.97
N ALA A 312 -11.13 18.76 -26.35
CA ALA A 312 -11.28 19.31 -25.00
C ALA A 312 -10.59 18.43 -23.96
N LEU A 313 -10.72 17.10 -24.07
CA LEU A 313 -10.06 16.15 -23.20
C LEU A 313 -8.52 16.24 -23.31
N LEU A 314 -7.99 16.42 -24.53
CA LEU A 314 -6.56 16.62 -24.73
C LEU A 314 -6.08 17.95 -24.13
N GLU A 315 -6.87 19.03 -24.23
CA GLU A 315 -6.52 20.30 -23.55
C GLU A 315 -6.57 20.16 -22.02
N ASN A 316 -7.49 19.38 -21.46
CA ASN A 316 -7.54 19.09 -20.02
C ASN A 316 -6.25 18.41 -19.52
N LEU A 317 -5.46 17.75 -20.37
CA LEU A 317 -4.17 17.15 -20.00
C LEU A 317 -3.09 18.19 -19.65
N LYS A 318 -3.33 19.48 -19.94
CA LYS A 318 -2.48 20.60 -19.52
C LYS A 318 -2.78 21.09 -18.09
N GLU A 319 -3.90 20.66 -17.51
CA GLU A 319 -4.28 21.07 -16.15
C GLU A 319 -3.27 20.53 -15.12
N PRO A 320 -2.94 21.32 -14.09
CA PRO A 320 -2.00 20.88 -13.07
C PRO A 320 -2.55 19.78 -12.15
N GLU A 321 -3.88 19.67 -12.04
CA GLU A 321 -4.53 18.68 -11.20
C GLU A 321 -4.40 17.27 -11.79
N ASP A 322 -3.71 16.36 -11.11
CA ASP A 322 -3.53 14.97 -11.56
C ASP A 322 -4.85 14.25 -11.78
N ARG A 323 -5.84 14.52 -10.91
CA ARG A 323 -7.17 13.89 -11.03
C ARG A 323 -7.95 14.37 -12.24
N VAL A 324 -7.70 15.59 -12.73
CA VAL A 324 -8.26 16.06 -14.01
C VAL A 324 -7.63 15.29 -15.17
N ARG A 325 -6.31 15.17 -15.19
CA ARG A 325 -5.59 14.42 -16.23
C ARG A 325 -5.96 12.93 -16.23
N TYR A 326 -6.03 12.32 -15.04
CA TYR A 326 -6.47 10.93 -14.86
C TYR A 326 -7.87 10.70 -15.46
N ARG A 327 -8.87 11.54 -15.09
CA ARG A 327 -10.25 11.42 -15.61
C ARG A 327 -10.31 11.65 -17.11
N SER A 328 -9.55 12.63 -17.62
CA SER A 328 -9.51 12.91 -19.07
C SER A 328 -8.86 11.78 -19.86
N ARG A 329 -7.79 11.15 -19.34
CA ARG A 329 -7.21 9.94 -19.97
C ARG A 329 -8.17 8.75 -19.92
N ARG A 330 -8.97 8.61 -18.85
CA ARG A 330 -10.00 7.57 -18.75
C ARG A 330 -11.08 7.79 -19.80
N GLU A 331 -11.62 8.98 -19.92
CA GLU A 331 -12.64 9.34 -20.90
C GLU A 331 -12.12 9.16 -22.35
N LEU A 332 -10.89 9.57 -22.64
CA LEU A 332 -10.27 9.34 -23.95
C LEU A 332 -10.25 7.86 -24.35
N ARG A 333 -10.16 6.94 -23.40
CA ARG A 333 -10.17 5.49 -23.66
C ARG A 333 -11.56 4.96 -24.06
N GLU A 334 -12.61 5.71 -23.84
CA GLU A 334 -13.97 5.37 -24.29
C GLU A 334 -14.19 5.73 -25.76
N HIS A 335 -13.35 6.58 -26.33
CA HIS A 335 -13.42 6.94 -27.74
C HIS A 335 -12.69 5.94 -28.66
N PRO A 336 -13.14 5.82 -29.93
CA PRO A 336 -12.45 4.96 -30.90
C PRO A 336 -10.98 5.36 -31.12
N VAL A 337 -10.08 4.39 -31.08
CA VAL A 337 -8.64 4.57 -31.35
C VAL A 337 -8.37 5.34 -32.65
N THR A 338 -9.17 5.05 -33.70
CA THR A 338 -9.07 5.68 -35.03
C THR A 338 -9.39 7.18 -35.02
N LYS A 339 -10.04 7.68 -33.95
CA LYS A 339 -10.31 9.11 -33.75
C LYS A 339 -9.29 9.74 -32.82
N VAL A 340 -8.93 9.03 -31.74
CA VAL A 340 -8.05 9.57 -30.69
C VAL A 340 -6.62 9.74 -31.21
N ILE A 341 -6.05 8.74 -31.88
CA ILE A 341 -4.65 8.81 -32.31
C ILE A 341 -4.38 9.98 -33.26
N PRO A 342 -5.17 10.22 -34.33
CA PRO A 342 -4.97 11.41 -35.17
C PRO A 342 -5.16 12.74 -34.41
N ALA A 343 -6.09 12.79 -33.45
CA ALA A 343 -6.29 13.99 -32.62
C ALA A 343 -5.07 14.25 -31.71
N VAL A 344 -4.49 13.22 -31.12
CA VAL A 344 -3.24 13.33 -30.34
C VAL A 344 -2.10 13.86 -31.19
N GLN A 345 -1.91 13.34 -32.41
CA GLN A 345 -0.86 13.80 -33.33
C GLN A 345 -1.04 15.29 -33.68
N LYS A 346 -2.29 15.70 -33.99
CA LYS A 346 -2.61 17.11 -34.23
C LYS A 346 -2.36 17.98 -33.01
N TRP A 347 -2.76 17.51 -31.82
CA TRP A 347 -2.54 18.21 -30.57
C TRP A 347 -1.05 18.39 -30.28
N VAL A 348 -0.25 17.34 -30.41
CA VAL A 348 1.22 17.41 -30.25
C VAL A 348 1.87 18.41 -31.20
N ALA A 349 1.37 18.47 -32.46
CA ALA A 349 1.88 19.43 -33.44
C ALA A 349 1.51 20.90 -33.10
N SER A 350 0.48 21.13 -32.27
CA SER A 350 0.05 22.45 -31.84
C SER A 350 0.69 22.94 -30.53
N LEU A 351 1.43 22.08 -29.83
CA LEU A 351 2.07 22.45 -28.56
C LEU A 351 3.19 23.46 -28.78
N ASP A 352 3.22 24.49 -27.91
CA ASP A 352 4.34 25.46 -27.92
C ASP A 352 5.58 24.81 -27.29
N ILE A 353 6.64 24.69 -28.07
CA ILE A 353 7.93 24.14 -27.62
C ILE A 353 8.60 24.98 -26.53
N ASN A 354 8.21 26.25 -26.38
CA ASN A 354 8.75 27.17 -25.38
C ASN A 354 7.93 27.14 -24.06
N ASP A 355 6.79 26.45 -24.04
CA ASP A 355 6.02 26.28 -22.80
C ASP A 355 6.85 25.43 -21.80
N PRO A 356 7.08 25.90 -20.57
CA PRO A 356 7.75 25.10 -19.53
C PRO A 356 7.12 23.71 -19.31
N ASN A 357 5.83 23.55 -19.59
CA ASN A 357 5.12 22.29 -19.47
C ASN A 357 5.15 21.43 -20.77
N TYR A 358 5.76 21.92 -21.84
CA TYR A 358 5.87 21.17 -23.09
C TYR A 358 6.40 19.74 -22.92
N PRO A 359 7.47 19.49 -22.13
CA PRO A 359 7.95 18.13 -21.87
C PRO A 359 6.87 17.22 -21.26
N HIS A 360 6.13 17.73 -20.28
CA HIS A 360 5.05 16.98 -19.64
C HIS A 360 3.87 16.75 -20.59
N SER A 361 3.50 17.74 -21.41
CA SER A 361 2.43 17.59 -22.41
C SER A 361 2.76 16.53 -23.46
N LEU A 362 4.04 16.42 -23.88
CA LEU A 362 4.49 15.32 -24.73
C LEU A 362 4.35 13.96 -24.07
N LEU A 363 4.66 13.89 -22.78
CA LEU A 363 4.53 12.66 -22.00
C LEU A 363 3.06 12.26 -21.84
N GLU A 364 2.17 13.21 -21.58
CA GLU A 364 0.73 12.97 -21.54
C GLU A 364 0.20 12.43 -22.87
N ALA A 365 0.66 12.99 -23.99
CA ALA A 365 0.34 12.46 -25.33
C ALA A 365 0.81 11.00 -25.50
N LEU A 366 2.03 10.69 -25.07
CA LEU A 366 2.55 9.33 -25.10
C LEU A 366 1.71 8.38 -24.25
N TRP A 367 1.29 8.81 -23.06
CA TRP A 367 0.46 8.03 -22.17
C TRP A 367 -0.95 7.78 -22.74
N VAL A 368 -1.54 8.75 -23.43
CA VAL A 368 -2.81 8.53 -24.15
C VAL A 368 -2.63 7.42 -25.20
N THR A 369 -1.60 7.49 -26.04
CA THR A 369 -1.37 6.45 -27.06
C THR A 369 -1.09 5.07 -26.42
N TRP A 370 -0.42 5.05 -25.26
CA TRP A 370 -0.21 3.83 -24.49
C TRP A 370 -1.53 3.28 -23.93
N GLY A 371 -2.36 4.14 -23.35
CA GLY A 371 -3.69 3.78 -22.82
C GLY A 371 -4.64 3.26 -23.90
N MET A 372 -4.51 3.75 -25.13
CA MET A 372 -5.25 3.26 -26.31
C MET A 372 -4.67 1.94 -26.89
N ASN A 373 -3.64 1.36 -26.24
CA ASN A 373 -2.89 0.19 -26.75
C ASN A 373 -2.27 0.39 -28.14
N ALA A 374 -2.06 1.65 -28.53
CA ALA A 374 -1.57 2.09 -29.84
C ALA A 374 -0.37 3.04 -29.69
N VAL A 375 0.65 2.62 -28.91
CA VAL A 375 1.82 3.47 -28.62
C VAL A 375 2.42 4.01 -29.91
N ASP A 376 2.47 5.35 -30.02
CA ASP A 376 3.08 6.04 -31.15
C ASP A 376 4.61 5.94 -31.05
N SER A 377 5.23 5.32 -32.05
CA SER A 377 6.67 5.03 -32.08
C SER A 377 7.53 6.31 -32.15
N ASP A 378 7.09 7.31 -32.92
CA ASP A 378 7.86 8.54 -33.12
C ASP A 378 7.77 9.40 -31.85
N LEU A 379 6.59 9.47 -31.25
CA LEU A 379 6.38 10.16 -29.96
C LEU A 379 7.18 9.47 -28.84
N LEU A 380 7.20 8.14 -28.79
CA LEU A 380 8.04 7.40 -27.83
C LEU A 380 9.52 7.77 -27.98
N ARG A 381 10.04 7.77 -29.22
CA ARG A 381 11.45 8.12 -29.49
C ARG A 381 11.75 9.59 -29.15
N LYS A 382 10.80 10.48 -29.41
CA LYS A 382 10.88 11.90 -29.03
C LYS A 382 10.96 12.07 -27.52
N CYS A 383 10.15 11.31 -26.76
CA CYS A 383 10.20 11.31 -25.31
C CYS A 383 11.49 10.66 -24.77
N LEU A 384 11.97 9.56 -25.35
CA LEU A 384 13.25 8.91 -24.97
C LEU A 384 14.47 9.81 -25.19
N SER A 385 14.39 10.82 -26.07
CA SER A 385 15.46 11.79 -26.34
C SER A 385 15.17 13.20 -25.81
N ASN A 386 14.15 13.36 -24.95
CA ASN A 386 13.79 14.65 -24.38
C ASN A 386 14.91 15.23 -23.49
N GLY A 387 15.01 16.55 -23.40
CA GLY A 387 15.95 17.23 -22.49
C GLY A 387 15.67 16.94 -21.02
N ASP A 388 14.40 16.78 -20.63
CA ASP A 388 13.99 16.47 -19.28
C ASP A 388 14.11 14.95 -18.99
N TYR A 389 14.89 14.60 -17.97
CA TYR A 389 15.11 13.20 -17.61
C TYR A 389 13.86 12.51 -17.05
N HIS A 390 12.90 13.25 -16.49
CA HIS A 390 11.64 12.67 -16.03
C HIS A 390 10.86 12.08 -17.21
N VAL A 391 10.80 12.82 -18.30
CA VAL A 391 10.16 12.36 -19.55
C VAL A 391 10.88 11.15 -20.09
N ARG A 392 12.25 11.18 -20.12
CA ARG A 392 13.02 10.02 -20.60
C ARG A 392 12.80 8.77 -19.75
N ALA A 393 12.79 8.92 -18.41
CA ALA A 393 12.53 7.82 -17.48
C ALA A 393 11.13 7.22 -17.67
N ALA A 394 10.10 8.09 -17.73
CA ALA A 394 8.73 7.66 -17.99
C ALA A 394 8.55 6.98 -19.35
N ALA A 395 9.25 7.45 -20.39
CA ALA A 395 9.25 6.82 -21.71
C ALA A 395 9.90 5.42 -21.69
N VAL A 396 10.96 5.21 -20.91
CA VAL A 396 11.54 3.87 -20.70
C VAL A 396 10.54 2.94 -20.01
N ARG A 397 9.73 3.44 -19.08
CA ARG A 397 8.64 2.66 -18.46
C ARG A 397 7.58 2.25 -19.48
N VAL A 398 7.18 3.16 -20.38
CA VAL A 398 6.27 2.81 -21.50
C VAL A 398 6.90 1.73 -22.39
N LEU A 399 8.19 1.83 -22.70
CA LEU A 399 8.92 0.84 -23.47
C LEU A 399 8.93 -0.53 -22.77
N ARG A 400 9.16 -0.58 -21.44
CA ARG A 400 9.13 -1.80 -20.63
C ARG A 400 7.83 -2.59 -20.81
N TYR A 401 6.67 -1.93 -20.69
CA TYR A 401 5.37 -2.59 -20.79
C TYR A 401 4.90 -2.86 -22.24
N ASN A 402 5.65 -2.39 -23.22
CA ASN A 402 5.37 -2.57 -24.63
C ASN A 402 6.56 -3.16 -25.42
N PHE A 403 7.49 -3.82 -24.72
CA PHE A 403 8.76 -4.28 -25.30
C PHE A 403 8.61 -5.15 -26.55
N ASN A 404 7.53 -5.93 -26.66
CA ASN A 404 7.25 -6.79 -27.82
C ASN A 404 6.77 -6.03 -29.06
N LYS A 405 6.41 -4.74 -28.92
CA LYS A 405 5.89 -3.93 -30.04
C LYS A 405 6.98 -3.29 -30.89
N PHE A 406 8.20 -3.18 -30.36
CA PHE A 406 9.30 -2.49 -31.03
C PHE A 406 10.48 -3.44 -31.27
N PRO A 407 10.91 -3.63 -32.54
CA PRO A 407 11.99 -4.56 -32.84
C PRO A 407 13.36 -4.14 -32.28
N ASP A 408 13.56 -2.83 -32.07
CA ASP A 408 14.78 -2.23 -31.53
C ASP A 408 14.75 -1.91 -30.05
N THR A 409 13.79 -2.49 -29.28
CA THR A 409 13.62 -2.23 -27.84
C THR A 409 14.93 -2.38 -27.08
N LEU A 410 15.71 -3.42 -27.38
CA LEU A 410 16.97 -3.67 -26.68
C LEU A 410 17.99 -2.55 -26.91
N ASP A 411 18.09 -2.03 -28.15
CA ASP A 411 18.99 -0.93 -28.47
C ASP A 411 18.54 0.39 -27.84
N LEU A 412 17.23 0.63 -27.75
CA LEU A 412 16.67 1.76 -27.01
C LEU A 412 16.99 1.66 -25.51
N LEU A 413 16.89 0.47 -24.91
CA LEU A 413 17.26 0.24 -23.52
C LEU A 413 18.76 0.40 -23.26
N LYS A 414 19.64 -0.03 -24.19
CA LYS A 414 21.09 0.22 -24.09
C LYS A 414 21.41 1.72 -24.08
N LYS A 415 20.74 2.50 -24.93
CA LYS A 415 20.86 3.97 -24.94
C LYS A 415 20.40 4.57 -23.59
N ALA A 416 19.25 4.16 -23.08
CA ALA A 416 18.75 4.60 -21.78
C ALA A 416 19.66 4.16 -20.62
N ALA A 417 20.28 3.00 -20.69
CA ALA A 417 21.26 2.53 -19.71
C ALA A 417 22.56 3.35 -19.71
N ALA A 418 22.88 4.05 -20.81
CA ALA A 418 24.01 4.98 -20.92
C ALA A 418 23.63 6.44 -20.59
N ASP A 419 22.40 6.72 -20.18
CA ASP A 419 21.91 8.08 -19.88
C ASP A 419 22.73 8.74 -18.76
N GLU A 420 22.83 10.08 -18.82
CA GLU A 420 23.51 10.87 -17.79
C GLU A 420 22.77 10.79 -16.44
N HIS A 421 21.44 10.66 -16.44
CA HIS A 421 20.66 10.66 -15.22
C HIS A 421 20.43 9.23 -14.68
N GLY A 422 20.67 9.04 -13.37
CA GLY A 422 20.57 7.73 -12.70
C GLY A 422 19.17 7.09 -12.77
N ARG A 423 18.10 7.90 -12.71
CA ARG A 423 16.71 7.41 -12.80
C ARG A 423 16.42 6.75 -14.13
N VAL A 424 16.90 7.33 -15.25
CA VAL A 424 16.72 6.75 -16.58
C VAL A 424 17.47 5.42 -16.69
N ARG A 425 18.71 5.37 -16.15
CA ARG A 425 19.50 4.13 -16.09
C ARG A 425 18.82 3.05 -15.24
N LEU A 426 18.22 3.43 -14.13
CA LEU A 426 17.51 2.48 -13.25
C LEU A 426 16.24 1.95 -13.91
N GLU A 427 15.45 2.78 -14.60
CA GLU A 427 14.29 2.32 -15.40
C GLU A 427 14.75 1.31 -16.48
N ALA A 428 15.85 1.59 -17.18
CA ALA A 428 16.40 0.68 -18.19
C ALA A 428 16.88 -0.64 -17.57
N THR A 429 17.52 -0.59 -16.40
CA THR A 429 17.96 -1.76 -15.64
C THR A 429 16.77 -2.63 -15.22
N MET A 430 15.73 -2.02 -14.66
CA MET A 430 14.52 -2.76 -14.28
C MET A 430 13.81 -3.33 -15.52
N ALA A 431 13.68 -2.55 -16.59
CA ALA A 431 13.10 -2.99 -17.85
C ALA A 431 13.86 -4.20 -18.45
N ALA A 432 15.18 -4.23 -18.36
CA ALA A 432 15.99 -5.33 -18.86
C ALA A 432 15.64 -6.68 -18.24
N THR A 433 15.19 -6.70 -16.97
CA THR A 433 14.80 -7.94 -16.28
C THR A 433 13.52 -8.58 -16.86
N TRP A 434 12.77 -7.86 -17.70
CA TRP A 434 11.54 -8.35 -18.34
C TRP A 434 11.82 -9.06 -19.68
N PHE A 435 13.06 -8.99 -20.17
CA PHE A 435 13.48 -9.66 -21.39
C PHE A 435 13.97 -11.09 -21.14
N ASN A 436 14.10 -11.84 -22.23
CA ASN A 436 14.73 -13.13 -22.18
C ASN A 436 16.22 -12.97 -21.85
N LYS A 437 16.76 -13.92 -21.13
CA LYS A 437 18.12 -13.92 -20.55
C LYS A 437 19.23 -13.66 -21.61
N GLY A 438 20.36 -13.24 -21.20
CA GLY A 438 21.57 -13.11 -22.02
C GLY A 438 21.73 -11.72 -22.66
N SER A 439 20.98 -11.39 -23.67
CA SER A 439 21.13 -10.10 -24.38
C SER A 439 20.75 -8.87 -23.53
N ALA A 440 19.86 -9.04 -22.55
CA ALA A 440 19.48 -7.98 -21.60
C ALA A 440 20.56 -7.68 -20.56
N LEU A 441 21.49 -8.61 -20.29
CA LEU A 441 22.59 -8.41 -19.36
C LEU A 441 23.52 -7.26 -19.81
N GLU A 442 23.63 -7.02 -21.11
CA GLU A 442 24.41 -5.91 -21.64
C GLU A 442 23.82 -4.55 -21.20
N VAL A 443 22.50 -4.39 -21.17
CA VAL A 443 21.82 -3.17 -20.66
C VAL A 443 22.25 -2.89 -19.22
N VAL A 444 22.18 -3.93 -18.36
CA VAL A 444 22.57 -3.81 -16.95
C VAL A 444 24.05 -3.49 -16.80
N THR A 445 24.90 -4.10 -17.63
CA THR A 445 26.35 -3.84 -17.64
C THR A 445 26.66 -2.40 -18.03
N ILE A 446 26.00 -1.86 -19.05
CA ILE A 446 26.14 -0.46 -19.48
C ILE A 446 25.75 0.48 -18.32
N ALA A 447 24.59 0.27 -17.68
CA ALA A 447 24.14 1.08 -16.56
C ALA A 447 25.13 1.04 -15.39
N LYS A 448 25.65 -0.13 -15.05
CA LYS A 448 26.65 -0.31 -13.99
C LYS A 448 27.95 0.43 -14.29
N ASN A 449 28.46 0.34 -15.51
CA ASN A 449 29.69 1.00 -15.94
C ASN A 449 29.54 2.53 -16.04
N LYS A 450 28.36 3.03 -16.40
CA LYS A 450 28.08 4.48 -16.42
C LYS A 450 28.03 5.07 -15.01
N GLY A 451 27.63 4.28 -14.01
CA GLY A 451 27.64 4.64 -12.59
C GLY A 451 26.36 4.28 -11.87
N VAL A 452 26.52 3.83 -10.62
CA VAL A 452 25.44 3.49 -9.68
C VAL A 452 25.62 4.27 -8.37
N ASP A 453 24.53 4.55 -7.71
CA ASP A 453 24.46 5.22 -6.41
C ASP A 453 23.71 4.37 -5.37
N GLY A 454 23.38 4.95 -4.22
CA GLY A 454 22.65 4.25 -3.16
C GLY A 454 21.28 3.71 -3.57
N TRP A 455 20.63 4.34 -4.57
CA TRP A 455 19.33 3.89 -5.09
C TRP A 455 19.43 2.73 -6.07
N SER A 456 20.52 2.63 -6.79
CA SER A 456 20.62 1.76 -7.97
C SER A 456 21.63 0.63 -7.84
N LYS A 457 22.60 0.72 -6.90
CA LYS A 457 23.69 -0.27 -6.81
C LYS A 457 23.19 -1.67 -6.54
N THR A 458 22.46 -1.86 -5.44
CA THR A 458 21.95 -3.17 -5.02
C THR A 458 21.00 -3.76 -6.06
N GLN A 459 20.13 -2.93 -6.62
CA GLN A 459 19.15 -3.30 -7.64
C GLN A 459 19.83 -3.72 -8.95
N THR A 460 20.88 -3.01 -9.34
CA THR A 460 21.67 -3.35 -10.55
C THR A 460 22.42 -4.66 -10.37
N ASP A 461 23.01 -4.89 -9.17
CA ASP A 461 23.69 -6.16 -8.86
C ASP A 461 22.70 -7.34 -8.86
N ALA A 462 21.49 -7.16 -8.28
CA ALA A 462 20.44 -8.17 -8.28
C ALA A 462 19.90 -8.45 -9.69
N ALA A 463 19.71 -7.41 -10.52
CA ALA A 463 19.29 -7.56 -11.90
C ALA A 463 20.34 -8.36 -12.73
N ALA A 464 21.62 -8.08 -12.53
CA ALA A 464 22.70 -8.83 -13.17
C ALA A 464 22.72 -10.30 -12.72
N ALA A 465 22.62 -10.56 -11.41
CA ALA A 465 22.56 -11.92 -10.86
C ALA A 465 21.38 -12.72 -11.44
N ARG A 466 20.19 -12.08 -11.49
CA ARG A 466 18.99 -12.68 -12.07
C ARG A 466 19.20 -13.06 -13.55
N LEU A 467 19.68 -12.13 -14.38
CA LEU A 467 19.89 -12.36 -15.80
C LEU A 467 20.98 -13.42 -16.07
N GLN A 468 21.87 -13.63 -15.11
CA GLN A 468 22.87 -14.72 -15.13
C GLN A 468 22.33 -16.05 -14.58
N GLY A 469 21.09 -16.11 -14.07
CA GLY A 469 20.53 -17.29 -13.43
C GLY A 469 21.16 -17.62 -12.06
N LYS A 470 21.74 -16.63 -11.38
CA LYS A 470 22.40 -16.75 -10.06
C LYS A 470 21.53 -16.21 -8.93
N VAL A 471 20.26 -16.60 -8.89
CA VAL A 471 19.34 -16.15 -7.85
C VAL A 471 19.05 -17.31 -6.90
N GLU A 472 19.29 -17.09 -5.63
CA GLU A 472 18.91 -18.01 -4.56
C GLU A 472 17.57 -17.55 -3.94
N VAL A 473 16.65 -18.48 -3.73
CA VAL A 473 15.47 -18.27 -2.91
C VAL A 473 15.93 -18.27 -1.45
N LYS A 474 15.86 -17.11 -0.79
CA LYS A 474 16.04 -17.04 0.66
C LYS A 474 14.68 -17.00 1.31
N GLU A 475 14.32 -18.03 2.02
CA GLU A 475 13.22 -17.94 2.97
C GLU A 475 13.66 -16.98 4.10
N GLU A 476 12.83 -15.98 4.39
CA GLU A 476 13.00 -15.10 5.55
C GLU A 476 12.64 -15.90 6.81
N GLU A 477 13.58 -16.67 7.32
CA GLU A 477 13.41 -17.33 8.61
C GLU A 477 13.61 -16.31 9.74
N ASN A 478 12.67 -16.29 10.70
CA ASN A 478 12.91 -15.70 12.01
C ASN A 478 13.75 -16.73 12.79
N PRO A 479 15.06 -16.53 12.95
CA PRO A 479 15.90 -17.56 13.53
C PRO A 479 15.49 -17.82 14.99
N MET A 480 15.45 -19.11 15.36
CA MET A 480 15.19 -19.50 16.73
C MET A 480 16.31 -18.93 17.63
N PRO A 481 16.00 -18.14 18.65
CA PRO A 481 16.99 -17.66 19.60
C PRO A 481 17.52 -18.84 20.45
N PRO A 482 18.67 -18.67 21.11
CA PRO A 482 19.14 -19.66 22.06
C PRO A 482 18.08 -19.99 23.10
N ILE A 483 17.76 -21.28 23.26
CA ILE A 483 16.78 -21.73 24.24
C ILE A 483 17.41 -21.61 25.64
N PRO A 484 16.74 -20.96 26.61
CA PRO A 484 17.28 -20.83 27.97
C PRO A 484 17.56 -22.17 28.63
N ALA A 485 18.77 -22.30 29.19
CA ALA A 485 19.24 -23.57 29.75
C ALA A 485 18.50 -24.01 31.04
N ASN A 486 17.92 -23.07 31.73
CA ASN A 486 17.15 -23.27 32.98
C ASN A 486 15.76 -23.87 32.78
N LEU A 487 15.27 -23.97 31.53
CA LEU A 487 14.00 -24.58 31.24
C LEU A 487 14.10 -26.10 31.18
N SER A 488 13.11 -26.80 31.70
CA SER A 488 12.91 -28.24 31.52
C SER A 488 12.65 -28.59 30.06
N ASP A 489 12.73 -29.85 29.68
CA ASP A 489 12.56 -30.26 28.28
C ASP A 489 11.12 -29.95 27.75
N THR A 490 10.11 -30.06 28.63
CA THR A 490 8.72 -29.67 28.29
C THR A 490 8.62 -28.16 28.06
N GLU A 491 9.28 -27.36 28.92
CA GLU A 491 9.25 -25.89 28.80
C GLU A 491 10.08 -25.41 27.60
N LYS A 492 11.16 -26.10 27.23
CA LYS A 492 11.91 -25.87 25.98
C LYS A 492 11.04 -26.13 24.74
N ALA A 493 10.24 -27.20 24.78
CA ALA A 493 9.28 -27.48 23.71
C ALA A 493 8.20 -26.38 23.62
N SER A 494 7.69 -25.92 24.78
CA SER A 494 6.75 -24.79 24.87
C SER A 494 7.37 -23.48 24.35
N PHE A 495 8.60 -23.16 24.75
CA PHE A 495 9.34 -21.99 24.26
C PHE A 495 9.49 -22.03 22.72
N THR A 496 9.84 -23.21 22.17
CA THR A 496 9.99 -23.40 20.72
C THR A 496 8.67 -23.24 19.98
N ALA A 497 7.58 -23.76 20.51
CA ALA A 497 6.23 -23.56 19.94
C ALA A 497 5.80 -22.10 20.06
N GLY A 498 6.08 -21.48 21.20
CA GLY A 498 5.77 -20.07 21.47
C GLY A 498 6.49 -19.10 20.54
N HIS A 499 7.75 -19.40 20.17
CA HIS A 499 8.45 -18.64 19.12
C HIS A 499 7.65 -18.60 17.82
N LYS A 500 7.19 -19.74 17.32
CA LYS A 500 6.39 -19.81 16.09
C LYS A 500 5.09 -19.01 16.19
N ILE A 501 4.44 -19.03 17.36
CA ILE A 501 3.20 -18.27 17.60
C ILE A 501 3.51 -16.78 17.69
N TYR A 502 4.58 -16.37 18.35
CA TYR A 502 4.99 -14.97 18.45
C TYR A 502 5.14 -14.29 17.10
N PHE A 503 5.77 -15.01 16.15
CA PHE A 503 6.03 -14.54 14.79
C PHE A 503 4.90 -14.86 13.80
N ARG A 504 3.83 -15.54 14.25
CA ARG A 504 2.64 -15.74 13.44
C ARG A 504 2.01 -14.38 13.14
N GLU A 505 1.53 -14.22 11.92
CA GLU A 505 0.92 -12.95 11.53
C GLU A 505 -0.25 -12.56 12.42
N GLY A 506 -0.43 -11.25 12.59
CA GLY A 506 -1.47 -10.70 13.45
C GLY A 506 -1.31 -11.02 14.93
N HIS A 507 -0.20 -11.67 15.31
CA HIS A 507 0.11 -12.00 16.68
C HIS A 507 1.13 -11.00 17.28
N CYS A 508 1.88 -11.42 18.25
CA CYS A 508 2.65 -10.54 19.15
C CYS A 508 3.69 -9.65 18.42
N ALA A 509 4.46 -10.24 17.46
CA ALA A 509 5.51 -9.52 16.73
C ALA A 509 4.96 -8.37 15.87
N THR A 510 3.72 -8.44 15.44
CA THR A 510 3.06 -7.39 14.65
C THR A 510 3.01 -6.05 15.39
N CYS A 511 2.77 -6.07 16.69
CA CYS A 511 2.73 -4.88 17.54
C CYS A 511 4.03 -4.68 18.33
N HIS A 512 4.52 -5.74 18.97
CA HIS A 512 5.67 -5.67 19.86
C HIS A 512 7.02 -5.78 19.14
N GLN A 513 7.02 -5.88 17.81
CA GLN A 513 8.18 -6.01 16.92
C GLN A 513 8.96 -7.31 17.09
N LYS A 514 9.81 -7.63 16.11
CA LYS A 514 10.64 -8.85 16.11
C LYS A 514 11.61 -8.90 17.30
N ASP A 515 12.07 -7.76 17.77
CA ASP A 515 13.02 -7.62 18.87
C ASP A 515 12.35 -7.35 20.24
N GLY A 516 11.03 -7.36 20.31
CA GLY A 516 10.27 -7.12 21.52
C GLY A 516 10.33 -5.69 22.07
N LYS A 517 10.86 -4.72 21.29
CA LYS A 517 10.97 -3.32 21.75
C LYS A 517 9.71 -2.50 21.56
N GLY A 518 8.72 -3.04 20.85
CA GLY A 518 7.51 -2.30 20.53
C GLY A 518 7.73 -1.16 19.55
N LEU A 519 6.77 -0.27 19.46
CA LEU A 519 6.84 0.94 18.64
C LEU A 519 6.18 2.11 19.37
N ASP A 520 7.01 3.02 19.85
CA ASP A 520 6.57 4.22 20.56
C ASP A 520 5.76 5.18 19.67
N PRO A 521 4.74 5.85 20.23
CA PRO A 521 4.15 5.66 21.57
C PRO A 521 3.04 4.61 21.59
N ALA A 522 2.77 3.93 20.47
CA ALA A 522 1.57 3.12 20.25
C ALA A 522 1.65 1.74 20.92
N PHE A 523 2.81 1.08 20.84
CA PHE A 523 2.97 -0.31 21.29
C PHE A 523 4.12 -0.43 22.30
N PRO A 524 3.83 -0.86 23.52
CA PRO A 524 4.84 -0.95 24.57
C PRO A 524 5.84 -2.08 24.31
N PRO A 525 7.08 -1.99 24.82
CA PRO A 525 8.05 -3.06 24.76
C PRO A 525 7.65 -4.24 25.63
N LEU A 526 7.97 -5.45 25.18
CA LEU A 526 8.02 -6.66 26.01
C LEU A 526 9.37 -6.80 26.71
N HIS A 527 10.39 -6.07 26.22
CA HIS A 527 11.75 -6.10 26.72
C HIS A 527 11.81 -5.60 28.17
N ASN A 528 12.33 -6.45 29.07
CA ASN A 528 12.45 -6.18 30.52
C ASN A 528 11.14 -5.63 31.11
N SER A 529 10.00 -6.17 30.69
CA SER A 529 8.69 -5.67 31.09
C SER A 529 8.15 -6.35 32.34
N ILE A 530 7.89 -5.57 33.40
CA ILE A 530 7.27 -6.07 34.64
C ILE A 530 5.88 -6.69 34.39
N TYR A 531 5.19 -6.27 33.32
CA TYR A 531 3.92 -6.87 32.92
C TYR A 531 4.10 -8.25 32.29
N VAL A 532 5.29 -8.55 31.77
CA VAL A 532 5.61 -9.83 31.14
C VAL A 532 6.26 -10.80 32.14
N HIS A 533 7.32 -10.38 32.82
CA HIS A 533 8.05 -11.27 33.72
C HIS A 533 7.47 -11.36 35.15
N GLY A 534 6.54 -10.44 35.54
CA GLY A 534 5.89 -10.44 36.84
C GLY A 534 4.78 -11.50 36.97
N ASN A 535 3.68 -11.14 37.61
CA ASN A 535 2.55 -12.05 37.95
C ASN A 535 2.00 -12.76 36.70
N PRO A 536 2.02 -14.11 36.64
CA PRO A 536 1.55 -14.87 35.48
C PRO A 536 0.04 -14.72 35.22
N ASP A 537 -0.77 -14.64 36.27
CA ASP A 537 -2.24 -14.56 36.12
C ASP A 537 -2.65 -13.22 35.52
N ARG A 538 -1.95 -12.13 35.89
CA ARG A 538 -2.11 -10.81 35.29
C ARG A 538 -1.80 -10.86 33.79
N LEU A 539 -0.70 -11.49 33.40
CA LEU A 539 -0.29 -11.61 32.00
C LEU A 539 -1.27 -12.48 31.19
N ILE A 540 -1.75 -13.59 31.75
CA ILE A 540 -2.73 -14.46 31.12
C ILE A 540 -4.04 -13.69 30.89
N LYS A 541 -4.58 -12.98 31.91
CA LYS A 541 -5.79 -12.16 31.79
C LYS A 541 -5.67 -11.12 30.69
N LEU A 542 -4.55 -10.39 30.70
CA LEU A 542 -4.24 -9.38 29.70
C LEU A 542 -4.22 -9.98 28.29
N THR A 543 -3.63 -11.17 28.12
CA THR A 543 -3.56 -11.85 26.82
C THR A 543 -4.91 -12.39 26.37
N LEU A 544 -5.71 -12.94 27.28
CA LEU A 544 -7.03 -13.49 26.97
C LEU A 544 -8.03 -12.41 26.53
N HIS A 545 -8.06 -11.28 27.23
CA HIS A 545 -9.13 -10.28 27.10
C HIS A 545 -8.65 -8.95 26.50
N GLY A 546 -7.34 -8.80 26.24
CA GLY A 546 -6.78 -7.54 25.79
C GLY A 546 -6.74 -6.47 26.89
N LEU A 547 -6.27 -5.28 26.55
CA LEU A 547 -6.02 -4.20 27.49
C LEU A 547 -6.37 -2.84 26.89
N VAL A 548 -7.00 -1.97 27.71
CA VAL A 548 -7.21 -0.54 27.39
C VAL A 548 -6.85 0.34 28.58
N GLY A 549 -6.63 1.62 28.29
CA GLY A 549 -6.35 2.65 29.29
C GLY A 549 -4.87 2.89 29.51
N ALA A 550 -4.58 4.05 30.10
CA ALA A 550 -3.22 4.52 30.34
C ALA A 550 -2.50 3.67 31.39
N PHE A 551 -1.20 3.47 31.20
CA PHE A 551 -0.33 2.79 32.17
C PHE A 551 1.11 3.30 32.05
N GLU A 552 1.94 2.93 33.02
CA GLU A 552 3.36 3.25 33.04
C GLU A 552 4.19 1.98 32.94
N LEU A 553 5.23 2.01 32.12
CA LEU A 553 6.21 0.92 31.96
C LEU A 553 7.61 1.50 31.81
N ASN A 554 8.54 1.05 32.64
CA ASN A 554 9.94 1.46 32.64
C ASN A 554 10.11 3.00 32.72
N GLY A 555 9.29 3.68 33.55
CA GLY A 555 9.30 5.14 33.74
C GLY A 555 8.68 5.92 32.59
N LYS A 556 8.08 5.24 31.61
CA LYS A 556 7.39 5.85 30.47
C LYS A 556 5.88 5.64 30.56
N LYS A 557 5.12 6.69 30.32
CA LYS A 557 3.66 6.65 30.27
C LYS A 557 3.19 6.32 28.85
N TYR A 558 2.27 5.35 28.76
CA TYR A 558 1.53 4.97 27.55
C TYR A 558 0.07 5.39 27.73
N ASP A 559 -0.48 6.13 26.78
CA ASP A 559 -1.84 6.68 26.89
C ASP A 559 -2.95 5.64 26.69
N GLY A 560 -2.60 4.44 26.22
CA GLY A 560 -3.54 3.35 26.00
C GLY A 560 -4.59 3.65 24.91
N GLN A 561 -4.27 4.52 23.96
CA GLN A 561 -5.14 4.84 22.82
C GLN A 561 -5.30 3.66 21.86
N VAL A 562 -4.31 2.75 21.84
CA VAL A 562 -4.37 1.54 21.04
C VAL A 562 -4.64 0.36 21.97
N PRO A 563 -5.83 -0.26 21.91
CA PRO A 563 -6.13 -1.45 22.68
C PRO A 563 -5.19 -2.61 22.31
N MET A 564 -4.72 -3.37 23.29
CA MET A 564 -4.12 -4.66 23.01
C MET A 564 -5.22 -5.65 22.60
N THR A 565 -5.01 -6.32 21.47
CA THR A 565 -5.95 -7.31 20.93
C THR A 565 -6.18 -8.47 21.92
N PRO A 566 -7.43 -8.89 22.17
CA PRO A 566 -7.74 -10.09 22.95
C PRO A 566 -7.42 -11.36 22.14
N PHE A 567 -6.61 -12.25 22.67
CA PHE A 567 -6.24 -13.50 22.01
C PHE A 567 -7.03 -14.73 22.48
N GLY A 568 -7.93 -14.54 23.46
CA GLY A 568 -8.72 -15.63 24.03
C GLY A 568 -9.60 -16.38 23.05
N GLY A 569 -10.11 -15.70 22.01
CA GLY A 569 -10.90 -16.32 20.94
C GLY A 569 -10.07 -16.90 19.79
N MET A 570 -8.77 -16.64 19.75
CA MET A 570 -7.89 -16.97 18.62
C MET A 570 -6.90 -18.10 18.95
N LEU A 571 -6.46 -18.16 20.19
CA LEU A 571 -5.48 -19.11 20.68
C LEU A 571 -6.13 -20.03 21.75
N ASN A 572 -5.86 -21.33 21.62
CA ASN A 572 -6.22 -22.28 22.67
C ASN A 572 -5.29 -22.15 23.89
N ASP A 573 -5.61 -22.84 24.97
CA ASP A 573 -4.87 -22.71 26.24
C ASP A 573 -3.40 -23.09 26.13
N LYS A 574 -3.09 -24.11 25.31
CA LYS A 574 -1.72 -24.52 25.05
C LYS A 574 -0.96 -23.45 24.26
N GLU A 575 -1.55 -22.88 23.22
CA GLU A 575 -0.92 -21.85 22.41
C GLU A 575 -0.65 -20.57 23.20
N ILE A 576 -1.57 -20.17 24.11
CA ILE A 576 -1.36 -19.03 25.01
C ILE A 576 -0.21 -19.36 25.98
N ALA A 577 -0.21 -20.53 26.59
CA ALA A 577 0.88 -20.96 27.47
C ALA A 577 2.24 -20.93 26.75
N ASP A 578 2.29 -21.45 25.53
CA ASP A 578 3.52 -21.52 24.74
C ASP A 578 4.05 -20.11 24.40
N VAL A 579 3.21 -19.22 23.87
CA VAL A 579 3.67 -17.88 23.49
C VAL A 579 4.03 -17.01 24.70
N LEU A 580 3.35 -17.19 25.82
CA LEU A 580 3.70 -16.49 27.06
C LEU A 580 4.98 -17.05 27.69
N THR A 581 5.23 -18.36 27.59
CA THR A 581 6.51 -18.97 28.00
C THR A 581 7.65 -18.39 27.18
N TYR A 582 7.47 -18.24 25.86
CA TYR A 582 8.45 -17.59 24.98
C TYR A 582 8.70 -16.13 25.41
N ALA A 583 7.67 -15.31 25.52
CA ALA A 583 7.82 -13.89 25.86
C ALA A 583 8.46 -13.68 27.24
N ARG A 584 8.15 -14.54 28.22
CA ARG A 584 8.69 -14.50 29.59
C ARG A 584 10.16 -14.92 29.68
N ASN A 585 10.70 -15.60 28.67
CA ASN A 585 12.07 -16.10 28.63
C ASN A 585 12.88 -15.57 27.43
N GLN A 586 12.36 -14.51 26.80
CA GLN A 586 13.01 -13.80 25.71
C GLN A 586 13.00 -12.29 25.98
N PHE A 587 13.62 -11.49 25.15
CA PHE A 587 13.62 -10.02 25.24
C PHE A 587 14.18 -9.47 26.57
N GLY A 588 15.20 -10.13 27.10
CA GLY A 588 15.77 -9.74 28.41
C GLY A 588 14.94 -10.17 29.63
N ASN A 589 13.83 -10.85 29.41
CA ASN A 589 13.03 -11.43 30.49
C ASN A 589 13.59 -12.80 30.89
N SER A 590 13.44 -13.15 32.18
CA SER A 590 13.74 -14.47 32.72
C SER A 590 12.75 -14.78 33.84
N ALA A 591 11.71 -15.55 33.54
CA ALA A 591 10.65 -15.86 34.48
C ALA A 591 10.11 -17.28 34.26
N SER A 592 9.28 -17.76 35.20
CA SER A 592 8.67 -19.10 35.12
C SER A 592 7.84 -19.28 33.85
N ALA A 593 7.89 -20.47 33.27
CA ALA A 593 7.01 -20.88 32.19
C ALA A 593 5.52 -20.85 32.62
N ILE A 594 4.64 -20.71 31.65
CA ILE A 594 3.19 -20.79 31.84
C ILE A 594 2.73 -22.18 31.40
N SER A 595 1.91 -22.82 32.23
CA SER A 595 1.33 -24.11 31.86
C SER A 595 -0.07 -23.93 31.22
N PRO A 596 -0.49 -24.84 30.31
CA PRO A 596 -1.84 -24.82 29.77
C PRO A 596 -2.93 -24.85 30.84
N GLN A 597 -2.70 -25.56 31.94
CA GLN A 597 -3.65 -25.65 33.06
C GLN A 597 -3.86 -24.28 33.76
N GLN A 598 -2.82 -23.47 33.91
CA GLN A 598 -2.96 -22.10 34.43
C GLN A 598 -3.86 -21.27 33.50
N VAL A 599 -3.65 -21.37 32.19
CA VAL A 599 -4.48 -20.66 31.20
C VAL A 599 -5.94 -21.12 31.27
N THR A 600 -6.19 -22.43 31.30
CA THR A 600 -7.55 -22.99 31.47
C THR A 600 -8.24 -22.45 32.72
N THR A 601 -7.55 -22.44 33.86
CA THR A 601 -8.09 -21.95 35.11
C THR A 601 -8.49 -20.47 35.03
N ILE A 602 -7.65 -19.62 34.46
CA ILE A 602 -7.93 -18.19 34.29
C ILE A 602 -9.03 -17.96 33.25
N ARG A 603 -9.04 -18.69 32.14
CA ARG A 603 -10.09 -18.58 31.12
C ARG A 603 -11.46 -18.92 31.70
N GLU A 604 -11.59 -20.00 32.45
CA GLU A 604 -12.87 -20.36 33.09
C GLU A 604 -13.26 -19.33 34.17
N ALA A 605 -12.32 -18.84 34.96
CA ALA A 605 -12.58 -17.83 35.99
C ALA A 605 -13.04 -16.49 35.37
N THR A 606 -12.67 -16.19 34.13
CA THR A 606 -13.00 -14.93 33.45
C THR A 606 -14.03 -15.09 32.34
N LYS A 607 -14.68 -16.25 32.20
CA LYS A 607 -15.60 -16.60 31.09
C LYS A 607 -16.79 -15.65 30.92
N GLY A 608 -17.23 -15.00 32.01
CA GLY A 608 -18.30 -14.01 31.96
C GLY A 608 -17.87 -12.58 31.66
N MET A 609 -16.57 -12.37 31.47
CA MET A 609 -16.06 -11.05 31.17
C MET A 609 -16.35 -10.67 29.72
N THR A 610 -16.87 -9.46 29.53
CA THR A 610 -17.07 -8.86 28.19
C THR A 610 -16.20 -7.61 28.04
N GLY A 611 -15.56 -7.46 26.88
CA GLY A 611 -14.69 -6.32 26.58
C GLY A 611 -13.26 -6.46 27.15
N PHE A 612 -12.53 -5.37 27.13
CA PHE A 612 -11.12 -5.31 27.52
C PHE A 612 -10.93 -5.18 29.03
N TYR A 613 -9.80 -5.67 29.56
CA TYR A 613 -9.34 -5.23 30.85
C TYR A 613 -8.96 -3.75 30.80
N ARG A 614 -9.37 -3.00 31.86
CA ARG A 614 -8.78 -1.69 32.13
C ARG A 614 -7.57 -1.86 33.03
N MET A 615 -6.48 -1.21 32.70
CA MET A 615 -5.23 -1.36 33.46
C MET A 615 -5.44 -1.11 34.97
N GLU A 616 -6.19 -0.08 35.32
CA GLU A 616 -6.50 0.26 36.74
C GLU A 616 -7.20 -0.87 37.51
N ASN A 617 -8.08 -1.62 36.84
CA ASN A 617 -8.79 -2.75 37.44
C ASN A 617 -7.89 -3.98 37.53
N LEU A 618 -7.13 -4.25 36.49
CA LEU A 618 -6.19 -5.36 36.45
C LEU A 618 -5.11 -5.23 37.55
N LEU A 619 -4.64 -4.00 37.81
CA LEU A 619 -3.65 -3.72 38.85
C LEU A 619 -4.25 -3.75 40.27
N LYS A 620 -5.57 -3.54 40.45
CA LYS A 620 -6.24 -3.80 41.72
C LYS A 620 -6.30 -5.29 42.06
N GLU A 621 -6.57 -6.13 41.04
CA GLU A 621 -6.60 -7.59 41.19
C GLU A 621 -5.20 -8.18 41.35
N HIS A 622 -4.25 -7.67 40.59
CA HIS A 622 -2.87 -8.12 40.52
C HIS A 622 -1.91 -6.91 40.56
N PRO A 623 -1.59 -6.37 41.72
CA PRO A 623 -0.64 -5.26 41.86
C PRO A 623 0.73 -5.58 41.26
N LEU A 624 1.49 -4.55 40.84
CA LEU A 624 2.86 -4.74 40.40
C LEU A 624 3.73 -5.20 41.59
N GLU A 625 4.62 -6.09 41.29
CA GLU A 625 5.66 -6.56 42.22
C GLU A 625 6.60 -5.39 42.54
N LYS A 626 7.05 -5.28 43.82
CA LYS A 626 8.00 -4.24 44.25
C LYS A 626 9.42 -4.53 43.81
#